data_326fc4b750899a6c832a2e3df6e9d3de
#
_entry.id   326fc4b750899a6c832a2e3df6e9d3de
#
_cell.length_a   1.000
_cell.length_b   1.000
_cell.length_c   1.000
_cell.angle_alpha   90.00
_cell.angle_beta   90.00
_cell.angle_gamma   90.00
#
_symmetry.space_group_name_H-M   'P 1'
#
loop_
_entity.id
_entity.type
_entity.pdbx_description
1 polymer ?
#
loop_
_entity_poly.entity_id
_entity_poly.type
_entity_poly.pdbx_seq_one_letter_code
_entity_poly.pdbx_strand_id
1 'polypeptide(L)'
;MSELRFVRMGFGTEAVDYRVAWDEQRRVHAARFADEVPDTVILLEHPPVYTAGRRTQDSERPLDGTPVIDVDRGGKITWHGPGQLVGYPIQKLPRPVDVVAHVRRLEEALIRASAEFGVTATRIEGRSGVWVLGDPVEQRPALGGLSLDFDPRLTDEEFDPRLNGPEYAPSNAGQRREDRKLVAIGIRVAKGVTMHGFSYNVQPDNKWFDRIIPCGIRDAGVTSLAAELGRDITIDEVLPVVERHLRDILEHADPKPREIVRASA
;
A
#
# COMPACT_ATOMS: atom_id res chain seq x y z
N MET A 1 29.73 3.67 7.81
CA MET A 1 28.56 3.53 6.90
C MET A 1 28.34 4.91 6.28
N SER A 2 28.06 5.00 4.98
CA SER A 2 27.79 6.30 4.34
C SER A 2 26.41 6.79 4.75
N GLU A 3 26.29 8.08 5.07
CA GLU A 3 25.02 8.74 5.40
C GLU A 3 24.01 8.57 4.25
N LEU A 4 22.74 8.26 4.56
CA LEU A 4 21.66 8.13 3.59
C LEU A 4 21.25 9.52 3.08
N ARG A 5 21.40 9.77 1.79
CA ARG A 5 21.02 11.03 1.18
C ARG A 5 19.54 11.00 0.77
N PHE A 6 18.82 12.08 1.07
CA PHE A 6 17.46 12.32 0.57
C PHE A 6 17.47 13.38 -0.53
N VAL A 7 16.73 13.10 -1.61
CA VAL A 7 16.52 14.02 -2.74
C VAL A 7 15.01 14.18 -2.94
N ARG A 8 14.50 15.38 -2.72
CA ARG A 8 13.11 15.76 -3.00
C ARG A 8 13.04 16.31 -4.42
N MET A 9 12.37 15.61 -5.33
CA MET A 9 12.33 16.03 -6.75
C MET A 9 11.18 16.97 -7.08
N GLY A 10 9.97 16.76 -6.52
CA GLY A 10 8.82 17.61 -6.77
C GLY A 10 7.53 17.03 -6.23
N PHE A 11 6.63 17.91 -5.77
CA PHE A 11 5.35 17.59 -5.14
C PHE A 11 4.25 18.55 -5.61
N GLY A 12 3.00 18.15 -5.51
CA GLY A 12 1.86 18.96 -5.87
C GLY A 12 1.91 19.42 -7.33
N THR A 13 1.95 20.73 -7.56
CA THR A 13 2.02 21.33 -8.91
C THR A 13 3.34 21.04 -9.63
N GLU A 14 4.38 20.66 -8.89
CA GLU A 14 5.69 20.28 -9.40
C GLU A 14 5.89 18.76 -9.46
N ALA A 15 4.79 18.00 -9.43
CA ALA A 15 4.83 16.55 -9.56
C ALA A 15 5.59 16.11 -10.81
N VAL A 16 6.41 15.07 -10.66
CA VAL A 16 7.42 14.68 -11.66
C VAL A 16 6.88 13.60 -12.60
N ASP A 17 7.01 13.81 -13.91
CA ASP A 17 6.70 12.75 -14.89
C ASP A 17 7.43 11.45 -14.56
N TYR A 18 6.74 10.32 -14.72
CA TYR A 18 7.28 9.01 -14.34
C TYR A 18 8.56 8.65 -15.08
N ARG A 19 8.65 8.96 -16.38
CA ARG A 19 9.83 8.62 -17.19
C ARG A 19 11.03 9.46 -16.78
N VAL A 20 10.81 10.75 -16.48
CA VAL A 20 11.85 11.67 -15.97
C VAL A 20 12.40 11.13 -14.62
N ALA A 21 11.52 10.75 -13.71
CA ALA A 21 11.95 10.17 -12.43
C ALA A 21 12.65 8.81 -12.62
N TRP A 22 12.21 8.00 -13.58
CA TRP A 22 12.86 6.71 -13.87
C TRP A 22 14.24 6.88 -14.49
N ASP A 23 14.44 7.88 -15.34
CA ASP A 23 15.79 8.20 -15.87
C ASP A 23 16.72 8.70 -14.76
N GLU A 24 16.20 9.51 -13.83
CA GLU A 24 17.00 9.93 -12.66
C GLU A 24 17.35 8.74 -11.76
N GLN A 25 16.43 7.81 -11.53
CA GLN A 25 16.76 6.56 -10.82
C GLN A 25 17.90 5.79 -11.49
N ARG A 26 17.86 5.66 -12.82
CA ARG A 26 18.93 4.97 -13.59
C ARG A 26 20.28 5.69 -13.44
N ARG A 27 20.27 7.02 -13.49
CA ARG A 27 21.46 7.83 -13.30
C ARG A 27 22.07 7.64 -11.90
N VAL A 28 21.23 7.75 -10.87
CA VAL A 28 21.67 7.55 -9.48
C VAL A 28 22.10 6.11 -9.23
N HIS A 29 21.40 5.13 -9.80
CA HIS A 29 21.76 3.71 -9.70
C HIS A 29 23.15 3.45 -10.30
N ALA A 30 23.45 4.00 -11.47
CA ALA A 30 24.78 3.85 -12.10
C ALA A 30 25.89 4.48 -11.24
N ALA A 31 25.68 5.69 -10.76
CA ALA A 31 26.62 6.40 -9.90
C ALA A 31 26.81 5.67 -8.55
N ARG A 32 25.71 5.10 -7.97
CA ARG A 32 25.80 4.31 -6.74
C ARG A 32 26.55 3.00 -6.95
N PHE A 33 26.32 2.35 -8.07
CA PHE A 33 27.08 1.14 -8.44
C PHE A 33 28.58 1.42 -8.56
N ALA A 34 28.94 2.56 -9.15
CA ALA A 34 30.34 3.02 -9.26
C ALA A 34 30.93 3.59 -7.96
N ASP A 35 30.16 3.61 -6.86
CA ASP A 35 30.53 4.21 -5.56
C ASP A 35 30.85 5.73 -5.63
N GLU A 36 30.28 6.43 -6.63
CA GLU A 36 30.43 7.87 -6.82
C GLU A 36 29.47 8.69 -5.94
N VAL A 37 28.37 8.08 -5.51
CA VAL A 37 27.37 8.70 -4.63
C VAL A 37 27.02 7.76 -3.49
N PRO A 38 26.56 8.29 -2.33
CA PRO A 38 26.06 7.46 -1.23
C PRO A 38 24.71 6.81 -1.60
N ASP A 39 24.24 5.91 -0.74
CA ASP A 39 22.87 5.43 -0.78
C ASP A 39 21.92 6.62 -0.78
N THR A 40 20.93 6.60 -1.66
CA THR A 40 20.07 7.77 -1.92
C THR A 40 18.61 7.36 -1.97
N VAL A 41 17.75 8.10 -1.28
CA VAL A 41 16.29 7.99 -1.42
C VAL A 41 15.78 9.19 -2.19
N ILE A 42 15.14 8.95 -3.34
CA ILE A 42 14.44 9.98 -4.09
C ILE A 42 12.98 9.97 -3.65
N LEU A 43 12.45 11.13 -3.26
CA LEU A 43 11.08 11.33 -2.83
C LEU A 43 10.36 12.33 -3.75
N LEU A 44 9.14 12.00 -4.15
CA LEU A 44 8.38 12.81 -5.10
C LEU A 44 6.88 12.44 -5.11
N GLU A 45 6.11 13.19 -5.88
CA GLU A 45 4.81 12.79 -6.43
C GLU A 45 4.90 12.63 -7.94
N HIS A 46 3.98 11.84 -8.50
CA HIS A 46 3.75 11.75 -9.95
C HIS A 46 2.42 12.40 -10.36
N PRO A 47 2.30 12.95 -11.57
CA PRO A 47 1.01 13.07 -12.23
C PRO A 47 0.33 11.71 -12.37
N PRO A 48 -1.00 11.64 -12.57
CA PRO A 48 -1.71 10.38 -12.69
C PRO A 48 -1.09 9.45 -13.75
N VAL A 49 -0.67 8.26 -13.34
CA VAL A 49 -0.04 7.27 -14.23
C VAL A 49 -0.23 5.85 -13.70
N TYR A 50 -0.46 4.90 -14.62
CA TYR A 50 -0.41 3.48 -14.32
C TYR A 50 0.94 2.90 -14.70
N THR A 51 1.50 2.03 -13.85
CA THR A 51 2.74 1.33 -14.12
C THR A 51 2.55 -0.18 -13.98
N ALA A 52 2.93 -0.94 -15.01
CA ALA A 52 2.84 -2.38 -15.03
C ALA A 52 4.20 -3.02 -14.73
N GLY A 53 4.31 -3.70 -13.58
CA GLY A 53 5.49 -4.49 -13.22
C GLY A 53 5.55 -5.80 -14.01
N ARG A 54 6.67 -6.51 -13.91
CA ARG A 54 6.98 -7.72 -14.70
C ARG A 54 5.97 -8.87 -14.57
N ARG A 55 5.15 -8.89 -13.53
CA ARG A 55 4.15 -9.94 -13.28
C ARG A 55 2.73 -9.51 -13.63
N THR A 56 2.55 -8.34 -14.25
CA THR A 56 1.24 -7.85 -14.69
C THR A 56 0.71 -8.72 -15.82
N GLN A 57 -0.54 -9.16 -15.68
CA GLN A 57 -1.28 -9.86 -16.73
C GLN A 57 -2.13 -8.86 -17.53
N ASP A 58 -2.45 -9.18 -18.77
CA ASP A 58 -3.25 -8.30 -19.62
C ASP A 58 -4.65 -8.04 -19.03
N SER A 59 -5.23 -9.04 -18.38
CA SER A 59 -6.53 -8.92 -17.69
C SER A 59 -6.54 -8.00 -16.46
N GLU A 60 -5.37 -7.56 -16.00
CA GLU A 60 -5.24 -6.65 -14.85
C GLU A 60 -5.11 -5.19 -15.28
N ARG A 61 -4.96 -4.93 -16.59
CA ARG A 61 -4.82 -3.58 -17.17
C ARG A 61 -6.19 -2.90 -17.30
N PRO A 62 -6.22 -1.56 -17.32
CA PRO A 62 -7.45 -0.82 -17.62
C PRO A 62 -8.02 -1.23 -18.98
N LEU A 63 -9.35 -1.45 -19.03
CA LEU A 63 -10.05 -1.86 -20.25
C LEU A 63 -10.49 -0.67 -21.11
N ASP A 64 -10.36 0.55 -20.60
CA ASP A 64 -10.81 1.80 -21.21
C ASP A 64 -9.76 2.46 -22.12
N GLY A 65 -8.64 1.79 -22.37
CA GLY A 65 -7.53 2.32 -23.17
C GLY A 65 -6.64 3.32 -22.43
N THR A 66 -6.80 3.51 -21.11
CA THR A 66 -5.91 4.36 -20.31
C THR A 66 -4.45 3.92 -20.46
N PRO A 67 -3.51 4.82 -20.78
CA PRO A 67 -2.11 4.48 -20.98
C PRO A 67 -1.47 3.86 -19.74
N VAL A 68 -0.69 2.81 -19.96
CA VAL A 68 0.08 2.10 -18.92
C VAL A 68 1.55 2.07 -19.32
N ILE A 69 2.44 2.43 -18.40
CA ILE A 69 3.88 2.33 -18.61
C ILE A 69 4.38 0.97 -18.13
N ASP A 70 4.93 0.17 -19.02
CA ASP A 70 5.61 -1.08 -18.65
C ASP A 70 6.97 -0.79 -18.02
N VAL A 71 7.20 -1.37 -16.85
CA VAL A 71 8.39 -1.13 -16.04
C VAL A 71 9.04 -2.43 -15.57
N ASP A 72 10.30 -2.35 -15.20
CA ASP A 72 11.12 -3.52 -14.86
C ASP A 72 11.17 -3.86 -13.36
N ARG A 73 10.31 -3.23 -12.53
CA ARG A 73 10.15 -3.59 -11.10
C ARG A 73 9.46 -4.92 -10.90
N GLY A 74 9.62 -5.48 -9.72
CA GLY A 74 8.77 -6.57 -9.24
C GLY A 74 7.30 -6.16 -9.07
N GLY A 75 6.43 -7.15 -8.87
CA GLY A 75 5.02 -6.90 -8.66
C GLY A 75 4.21 -6.75 -9.95
N LYS A 76 2.96 -6.34 -9.79
CA LYS A 76 1.95 -6.19 -10.82
C LYS A 76 1.63 -4.72 -11.07
N ILE A 77 0.50 -4.44 -11.76
CA ILE A 77 0.05 -3.08 -12.04
C ILE A 77 -0.26 -2.31 -10.76
N THR A 78 0.05 -1.04 -10.76
CA THR A 78 -0.36 -0.06 -9.74
C THR A 78 -0.60 1.29 -10.36
N TRP A 79 -1.19 2.20 -9.59
CA TRP A 79 -1.39 3.59 -9.96
C TRP A 79 -0.51 4.50 -9.10
N HIS A 80 -0.07 5.62 -9.68
CA HIS A 80 0.56 6.74 -9.00
C HIS A 80 -0.14 8.02 -9.38
N GLY A 81 -0.21 8.98 -8.46
CA GLY A 81 -0.82 10.27 -8.72
C GLY A 81 -0.84 11.18 -7.49
N PRO A 82 -1.50 12.34 -7.60
CA PRO A 82 -1.60 13.32 -6.53
C PRO A 82 -2.09 12.72 -5.21
N GLY A 83 -1.49 13.15 -4.11
CA GLY A 83 -1.77 12.63 -2.77
C GLY A 83 -1.06 11.32 -2.42
N GLN A 84 -0.19 10.80 -3.31
CA GLN A 84 0.61 9.60 -3.06
C GLN A 84 2.09 9.95 -2.95
N LEU A 85 2.70 9.78 -1.78
CA LEU A 85 4.13 9.93 -1.59
C LEU A 85 4.86 8.74 -2.18
N VAL A 86 5.69 8.99 -3.20
CA VAL A 86 6.51 7.95 -3.84
C VAL A 86 7.96 8.08 -3.39
N GLY A 87 8.56 6.94 -3.06
CA GLY A 87 9.96 6.87 -2.64
C GLY A 87 10.74 5.81 -3.40
N TYR A 88 11.91 6.19 -3.90
CA TYR A 88 12.83 5.32 -4.62
C TYR A 88 14.15 5.20 -3.86
N PRO A 89 14.29 4.24 -2.93
CA PRO A 89 15.56 3.96 -2.24
C PRO A 89 16.51 3.26 -3.21
N ILE A 90 17.60 3.93 -3.55
CA ILE A 90 18.67 3.42 -4.39
C ILE A 90 19.87 3.13 -3.50
N GLN A 91 19.98 1.87 -3.10
CA GLN A 91 20.94 1.40 -2.10
C GLN A 91 21.76 0.23 -2.61
N LYS A 92 23.03 0.20 -2.27
CA LYS A 92 23.91 -0.95 -2.51
C LYS A 92 23.75 -1.94 -1.37
N LEU A 93 23.11 -3.07 -1.67
CA LEU A 93 22.83 -4.09 -0.68
C LEU A 93 24.11 -4.89 -0.31
N PRO A 94 24.25 -5.30 0.96
CA PRO A 94 25.35 -6.18 1.38
C PRO A 94 25.27 -7.55 0.69
N ARG A 95 26.37 -8.25 0.66
CA ARG A 95 26.41 -9.61 0.12
C ARG A 95 26.40 -10.64 1.25
N PRO A 96 25.67 -11.76 1.09
CA PRO A 96 24.79 -12.10 -0.04
C PRO A 96 23.58 -11.15 -0.13
N VAL A 97 23.15 -10.84 -1.36
CA VAL A 97 22.03 -9.93 -1.60
C VAL A 97 20.72 -10.55 -1.12
N ASP A 98 20.09 -9.94 -0.12
CA ASP A 98 18.78 -10.33 0.38
C ASP A 98 17.73 -9.26 0.05
N VAL A 99 16.97 -9.52 -1.01
CA VAL A 99 15.91 -8.63 -1.49
C VAL A 99 14.72 -8.62 -0.54
N VAL A 100 14.42 -9.76 0.07
CA VAL A 100 13.30 -9.89 1.00
C VAL A 100 13.58 -9.08 2.26
N ALA A 101 14.77 -9.22 2.84
CA ALA A 101 15.17 -8.43 4.00
C ALA A 101 15.10 -6.92 3.71
N HIS A 102 15.52 -6.48 2.51
CA HIS A 102 15.40 -5.07 2.14
C HIS A 102 13.94 -4.60 2.08
N VAL A 103 13.04 -5.38 1.47
CA VAL A 103 11.60 -5.07 1.46
C VAL A 103 11.06 -4.98 2.90
N ARG A 104 11.43 -5.93 3.78
CA ARG A 104 11.01 -5.93 5.19
C ARG A 104 11.49 -4.69 5.96
N ARG A 105 12.66 -4.16 5.62
CA ARG A 105 13.17 -2.90 6.19
C ARG A 105 12.34 -1.70 5.72
N LEU A 106 11.99 -1.64 4.44
CA LEU A 106 11.09 -0.59 3.92
C LEU A 106 9.72 -0.65 4.60
N GLU A 107 9.14 -1.84 4.71
CA GLU A 107 7.88 -2.03 5.41
C GLU A 107 7.97 -1.57 6.87
N GLU A 108 9.06 -1.91 7.58
CA GLU A 108 9.26 -1.47 8.97
C GLU A 108 9.27 0.04 9.11
N ALA A 109 10.02 0.74 8.26
CA ALA A 109 10.07 2.19 8.29
C ALA A 109 8.69 2.82 8.08
N LEU A 110 7.92 2.30 7.12
CA LEU A 110 6.61 2.84 6.78
C LEU A 110 5.51 2.44 7.78
N ILE A 111 5.63 1.29 8.44
CA ILE A 111 4.78 0.91 9.57
C ILE A 111 5.00 1.86 10.75
N ARG A 112 6.26 2.16 11.09
CA ARG A 112 6.58 3.11 12.16
C ARG A 112 6.10 4.52 11.84
N ALA A 113 6.29 4.95 10.59
CA ALA A 113 5.77 6.25 10.14
C ALA A 113 4.24 6.32 10.27
N SER A 114 3.52 5.27 9.86
CA SER A 114 2.06 5.21 9.99
C SER A 114 1.60 5.26 11.45
N ALA A 115 2.33 4.58 12.35
CA ALA A 115 2.01 4.54 13.77
C ALA A 115 2.11 5.91 14.45
N GLU A 116 3.02 6.79 14.02
CA GLU A 116 3.11 8.16 14.55
C GLU A 116 1.89 9.02 14.23
N PHE A 117 1.20 8.72 13.13
CA PHE A 117 -0.07 9.34 12.80
C PHE A 117 -1.28 8.68 13.48
N GLY A 118 -1.06 7.58 14.24
CA GLY A 118 -2.12 6.84 14.91
C GLY A 118 -2.73 5.72 14.08
N VAL A 119 -2.17 5.41 12.90
CA VAL A 119 -2.64 4.32 12.06
C VAL A 119 -1.89 3.03 12.38
N THR A 120 -2.61 2.03 12.90
CA THR A 120 -2.06 0.70 13.15
C THR A 120 -1.95 -0.08 11.84
N ALA A 121 -0.73 -0.22 11.36
CA ALA A 121 -0.44 -0.95 10.14
C ALA A 121 0.51 -2.12 10.39
N THR A 122 0.49 -3.11 9.51
CA THR A 122 1.25 -4.36 9.66
C THR A 122 1.71 -4.94 8.33
N ARG A 123 2.37 -6.08 8.39
CA ARG A 123 2.71 -6.95 7.27
C ARG A 123 1.73 -8.12 7.18
N ILE A 124 1.44 -8.57 5.97
CA ILE A 124 0.68 -9.81 5.74
C ILE A 124 1.62 -10.82 5.09
N GLU A 125 1.61 -12.04 5.58
CA GLU A 125 2.43 -13.12 5.03
C GLU A 125 2.11 -13.36 3.54
N GLY A 126 3.16 -13.50 2.71
CA GLY A 126 2.99 -13.70 1.26
C GLY A 126 2.65 -12.42 0.48
N ARG A 127 2.39 -11.30 1.14
CA ARG A 127 2.01 -10.02 0.50
C ARG A 127 3.03 -8.93 0.83
N SER A 128 3.66 -8.35 -0.19
CA SER A 128 4.53 -7.17 0.02
C SER A 128 3.72 -5.90 0.23
N GLY A 129 4.28 -4.97 1.03
CA GLY A 129 3.68 -3.69 1.34
C GLY A 129 3.22 -3.56 2.79
N VAL A 130 2.58 -2.44 3.09
CA VAL A 130 2.06 -2.13 4.43
C VAL A 130 0.54 -2.14 4.39
N TRP A 131 -0.06 -2.76 5.37
CA TRP A 131 -1.46 -3.10 5.38
C TRP A 131 -2.16 -2.66 6.66
N VAL A 132 -3.40 -2.23 6.52
CA VAL A 132 -4.35 -2.06 7.63
C VAL A 132 -5.28 -3.28 7.61
N LEU A 133 -5.31 -4.02 8.71
CA LEU A 133 -6.18 -5.18 8.84
C LEU A 133 -7.64 -4.73 8.91
N GLY A 134 -8.51 -5.51 8.30
CA GLY A 134 -9.94 -5.34 8.47
C GLY A 134 -10.36 -5.66 9.91
N ASP A 135 -11.14 -4.77 10.51
CA ASP A 135 -11.72 -5.04 11.80
C ASP A 135 -12.77 -6.17 11.71
N PRO A 136 -12.97 -6.97 12.76
CA PRO A 136 -14.13 -7.84 12.85
C PRO A 136 -15.40 -7.03 12.59
N VAL A 137 -16.30 -7.53 11.77
CA VAL A 137 -17.61 -6.89 11.63
C VAL A 137 -18.28 -6.98 13.00
N GLU A 138 -18.47 -5.84 13.65
CA GLU A 138 -19.25 -5.82 14.90
C GLU A 138 -20.62 -6.44 14.62
N GLN A 139 -20.92 -7.51 15.33
CA GLN A 139 -22.30 -7.98 15.41
C GLN A 139 -23.08 -6.82 16.04
N ARG A 140 -23.94 -6.17 15.26
CA ARG A 140 -24.98 -5.36 15.89
C ARG A 140 -25.64 -6.27 16.93
N PRO A 141 -25.67 -5.89 18.22
CA PRO A 141 -26.40 -6.68 19.18
C PRO A 141 -27.77 -6.87 18.57
N ALA A 142 -28.20 -8.12 18.44
CA ALA A 142 -29.55 -8.43 18.03
C ALA A 142 -30.43 -7.54 18.90
N LEU A 143 -31.17 -6.61 18.30
CA LEU A 143 -32.07 -5.73 19.00
C LEU A 143 -32.91 -6.61 19.91
N GLY A 144 -32.72 -6.42 21.21
CA GLY A 144 -33.03 -7.32 22.30
C GLY A 144 -34.24 -8.20 22.05
N GLY A 145 -34.05 -9.51 22.12
CA GLY A 145 -35.02 -10.47 22.61
C GLY A 145 -36.48 -10.34 22.17
N LEU A 146 -36.72 -10.00 20.91
CA LEU A 146 -37.97 -10.39 20.29
C LEU A 146 -37.79 -11.87 19.94
N SER A 147 -38.21 -12.73 20.89
CA SER A 147 -38.59 -14.09 20.58
C SER A 147 -39.51 -13.99 19.38
N LEU A 148 -39.08 -14.40 18.22
CA LEU A 148 -39.98 -14.66 17.10
C LEU A 148 -40.71 -15.94 17.48
N ASP A 149 -41.73 -15.80 18.29
CA ASP A 149 -42.74 -16.82 18.37
C ASP A 149 -43.33 -16.90 16.96
N PHE A 150 -42.84 -17.89 16.22
CA PHE A 150 -43.42 -18.28 14.94
C PHE A 150 -44.90 -18.53 15.21
N ASP A 151 -45.78 -17.65 14.73
CA ASP A 151 -47.23 -17.88 14.79
C ASP A 151 -47.58 -18.83 13.64
N PRO A 152 -47.88 -20.12 13.94
CA PRO A 152 -48.17 -21.13 12.93
C PRO A 152 -49.49 -20.90 12.19
N ARG A 153 -50.20 -19.80 12.48
CA ARG A 153 -51.46 -19.43 11.87
C ARG A 153 -51.30 -18.48 10.68
N LEU A 154 -50.09 -17.91 10.44
CA LEU A 154 -49.81 -17.11 9.27
C LEU A 154 -49.69 -18.03 8.04
N THR A 155 -50.49 -17.76 7.02
CA THR A 155 -50.41 -18.47 5.74
C THR A 155 -49.29 -17.88 4.89
N ASP A 156 -48.76 -18.65 3.91
CA ASP A 156 -47.72 -18.21 3.00
C ASP A 156 -48.08 -16.94 2.22
N GLU A 157 -49.36 -16.61 2.07
CA GLU A 157 -49.84 -15.38 1.40
C GLU A 157 -49.75 -14.13 2.29
N GLU A 158 -49.65 -14.28 3.59
CA GLU A 158 -49.59 -13.18 4.57
C GLU A 158 -48.13 -12.88 4.99
N PHE A 159 -47.14 -13.71 4.54
CA PHE A 159 -45.75 -13.53 4.83
C PHE A 159 -45.08 -12.65 3.77
N ASP A 160 -44.93 -11.35 4.04
CA ASP A 160 -44.03 -10.48 3.27
C ASP A 160 -42.65 -10.45 3.93
N PRO A 161 -41.62 -11.08 3.31
CA PRO A 161 -40.29 -11.11 3.88
C PRO A 161 -39.65 -9.72 4.05
N ARG A 162 -40.23 -8.66 3.44
CA ARG A 162 -39.80 -7.27 3.62
C ARG A 162 -40.40 -6.60 4.86
N LEU A 163 -41.56 -7.10 5.34
CA LEU A 163 -42.27 -6.55 6.49
C LEU A 163 -42.20 -7.48 7.70
N ASN A 164 -42.20 -8.79 7.48
CA ASN A 164 -42.33 -9.81 8.51
C ASN A 164 -41.08 -10.73 8.59
N GLY A 165 -40.13 -10.58 7.69
CA GLY A 165 -38.85 -11.30 7.76
C GLY A 165 -38.02 -10.80 8.94
N PRO A 166 -37.21 -11.66 9.58
CA PRO A 166 -36.14 -11.15 10.44
C PRO A 166 -35.37 -10.14 9.61
N GLU A 167 -35.13 -8.93 10.16
CA GLU A 167 -34.07 -8.08 9.58
C GLU A 167 -32.85 -8.97 9.49
N TYR A 168 -32.59 -9.50 8.32
CA TYR A 168 -31.37 -10.23 8.06
C TYR A 168 -30.26 -9.20 8.21
N ALA A 169 -29.71 -9.10 9.42
CA ALA A 169 -28.32 -8.75 9.50
C ALA A 169 -27.61 -9.74 8.57
N PRO A 170 -26.89 -9.26 7.55
CA PRO A 170 -26.22 -10.17 6.63
C PRO A 170 -25.46 -11.19 7.46
N SER A 171 -25.47 -12.44 7.04
CA SER A 171 -24.87 -13.60 7.72
C SER A 171 -23.33 -13.53 7.85
N ASN A 172 -22.79 -12.32 8.00
CA ASN A 172 -21.38 -11.96 8.13
C ASN A 172 -20.92 -11.92 9.60
N ALA A 173 -21.70 -12.50 10.50
CA ALA A 173 -21.29 -12.69 11.88
C ALA A 173 -19.97 -13.45 11.92
N GLY A 174 -18.89 -12.75 12.29
CA GLY A 174 -17.54 -13.27 12.35
C GLY A 174 -16.67 -13.08 11.11
N GLN A 175 -17.16 -12.46 10.03
CA GLN A 175 -16.30 -12.03 8.93
C GLN A 175 -15.58 -10.72 9.29
N ARG A 176 -14.29 -10.66 8.95
CA ARG A 176 -13.51 -9.41 9.05
C ARG A 176 -13.84 -8.52 7.86
N ARG A 177 -13.78 -7.19 8.06
CA ARG A 177 -13.70 -6.28 6.93
C ARG A 177 -12.47 -6.63 6.10
N GLU A 178 -12.53 -6.33 4.80
CA GLU A 178 -11.43 -6.58 3.89
C GLU A 178 -10.14 -5.88 4.37
N ASP A 179 -9.01 -6.59 4.36
CA ASP A 179 -7.71 -5.99 4.61
C ASP A 179 -7.40 -4.97 3.52
N ARG A 180 -6.77 -3.84 3.87
CA ARG A 180 -6.56 -2.71 2.97
C ARG A 180 -5.09 -2.37 2.86
N LYS A 181 -4.61 -2.21 1.64
CA LYS A 181 -3.22 -1.83 1.38
C LYS A 181 -3.04 -0.32 1.52
N LEU A 182 -2.17 0.08 2.44
CA LEU A 182 -1.78 1.47 2.68
C LEU A 182 -0.53 1.85 1.87
N VAL A 183 0.43 0.94 1.74
CA VAL A 183 1.66 1.17 0.99
C VAL A 183 1.90 0.00 0.03
N ALA A 184 2.10 0.31 -1.25
CA ALA A 184 2.58 -0.66 -2.21
C ALA A 184 4.12 -0.60 -2.29
N ILE A 185 4.77 -1.78 -2.41
CA ILE A 185 6.23 -1.89 -2.55
C ILE A 185 6.54 -2.79 -3.73
N GLY A 186 7.35 -2.29 -4.66
CA GLY A 186 7.84 -3.05 -5.79
C GLY A 186 9.24 -2.58 -6.17
N ILE A 187 10.24 -3.42 -5.94
CA ILE A 187 11.64 -3.10 -6.20
C ILE A 187 12.24 -3.97 -7.30
N ARG A 188 13.36 -3.53 -7.82
CA ARG A 188 14.29 -4.29 -8.64
C ARG A 188 15.68 -4.17 -8.04
N VAL A 189 16.46 -5.25 -8.11
CA VAL A 189 17.91 -5.23 -7.80
C VAL A 189 18.69 -5.59 -9.05
N ALA A 190 19.63 -4.74 -9.43
CA ALA A 190 20.54 -4.97 -10.51
C ALA A 190 21.97 -4.65 -10.05
N LYS A 191 22.92 -5.54 -10.31
CA LYS A 191 24.31 -5.39 -9.88
C LYS A 191 24.47 -5.13 -8.35
N GLY A 192 23.52 -5.64 -7.55
CA GLY A 192 23.51 -5.43 -6.09
C GLY A 192 22.99 -4.08 -5.62
N VAL A 193 22.51 -3.23 -6.52
CA VAL A 193 21.91 -1.91 -6.21
C VAL A 193 20.40 -1.95 -6.50
N THR A 194 19.61 -1.35 -5.60
CA THR A 194 18.15 -1.30 -5.71
C THR A 194 17.67 -0.19 -6.66
N MET A 195 16.51 -0.38 -7.25
CA MET A 195 15.73 0.60 -8.01
C MET A 195 14.25 0.44 -7.72
N HIS A 196 13.44 1.44 -8.09
CA HIS A 196 12.05 1.58 -7.71
C HIS A 196 11.91 1.63 -6.19
N GLY A 197 10.77 1.28 -5.62
CA GLY A 197 10.61 1.41 -4.18
C GLY A 197 9.18 1.26 -3.73
N PHE A 198 8.62 2.32 -3.14
CA PHE A 198 7.30 2.30 -2.53
C PHE A 198 6.42 3.45 -3.01
N SER A 199 5.12 3.26 -2.85
CA SER A 199 4.13 4.32 -2.94
C SER A 199 3.22 4.28 -1.72
N TYR A 200 3.20 5.38 -0.98
CA TYR A 200 2.47 5.56 0.26
C TYR A 200 1.23 6.41 0.00
N ASN A 201 0.07 5.84 0.18
CA ASN A 201 -1.19 6.55 0.00
C ASN A 201 -1.42 7.50 1.18
N VAL A 202 -1.11 8.77 1.00
CA VAL A 202 -1.36 9.82 1.99
C VAL A 202 -2.82 10.28 1.88
N GLN A 203 -3.19 10.87 0.75
CA GLN A 203 -4.56 11.32 0.44
C GLN A 203 -4.85 11.27 -1.07
N PRO A 204 -4.64 10.13 -1.76
CA PRO A 204 -4.98 10.01 -3.16
C PRO A 204 -6.50 9.85 -3.35
N ASP A 205 -6.98 10.16 -4.56
CA ASP A 205 -8.31 9.71 -4.98
C ASP A 205 -8.25 8.19 -5.28
N ASN A 206 -8.75 7.39 -4.34
CA ASN A 206 -8.70 5.93 -4.44
C ASN A 206 -9.52 5.36 -5.63
N LYS A 207 -10.42 6.12 -6.25
CA LYS A 207 -11.19 5.71 -7.44
C LYS A 207 -10.31 5.33 -8.64
N TRP A 208 -9.07 5.83 -8.69
CA TRP A 208 -8.13 5.42 -9.72
C TRP A 208 -7.74 3.95 -9.63
N PHE A 209 -7.78 3.35 -8.44
CA PHE A 209 -7.50 1.93 -8.25
C PHE A 209 -8.65 1.03 -8.73
N ASP A 210 -9.89 1.54 -8.86
CA ASP A 210 -11.05 0.78 -9.32
C ASP A 210 -10.95 0.35 -10.80
N ARG A 211 -10.05 0.97 -11.56
CA ARG A 211 -9.82 0.68 -12.98
C ARG A 211 -8.86 -0.46 -13.25
N ILE A 212 -8.22 -0.99 -12.22
CA ILE A 212 -7.22 -2.05 -12.27
C ILE A 212 -7.50 -3.09 -11.21
N ILE A 213 -6.81 -4.24 -11.28
CA ILE A 213 -6.72 -5.15 -10.14
C ILE A 213 -5.41 -4.82 -9.40
N PRO A 214 -5.43 -3.96 -8.36
CA PRO A 214 -4.23 -3.42 -7.74
C PRO A 214 -3.34 -4.54 -7.21
N CYS A 215 -2.09 -4.59 -7.66
CA CYS A 215 -1.14 -5.65 -7.26
C CYS A 215 -1.62 -7.08 -7.55
N GLY A 216 -2.70 -7.26 -8.33
CA GLY A 216 -3.33 -8.55 -8.62
C GLY A 216 -4.02 -9.20 -7.41
N ILE A 217 -4.35 -8.43 -6.40
CA ILE A 217 -5.01 -8.90 -5.17
C ILE A 217 -6.51 -8.59 -5.30
N ARG A 218 -7.33 -9.63 -5.32
CA ARG A 218 -8.80 -9.51 -5.50
C ARG A 218 -9.58 -9.55 -4.20
N ASP A 219 -8.92 -9.94 -3.12
CA ASP A 219 -9.46 -10.18 -1.79
C ASP A 219 -8.98 -9.13 -0.77
N ALA A 220 -8.57 -7.98 -1.23
CA ALA A 220 -8.16 -6.87 -0.38
C ALA A 220 -8.35 -5.53 -1.10
N GLY A 221 -8.70 -4.52 -0.32
CA GLY A 221 -8.90 -3.15 -0.77
C GLY A 221 -7.62 -2.31 -0.77
N VAL A 222 -7.80 -1.03 -1.08
CA VAL A 222 -6.79 0.02 -0.96
C VAL A 222 -7.28 1.07 0.03
N THR A 223 -6.39 1.62 0.83
CA THR A 223 -6.69 2.72 1.75
C THR A 223 -5.63 3.81 1.71
N SER A 224 -5.83 4.86 2.49
CA SER A 224 -4.88 5.97 2.64
C SER A 224 -4.83 6.44 4.10
N LEU A 225 -3.80 7.21 4.46
CA LEU A 225 -3.73 7.82 5.79
C LEU A 225 -4.96 8.67 6.07
N ALA A 226 -5.37 9.52 5.12
CA ALA A 226 -6.56 10.36 5.29
C ALA A 226 -7.82 9.55 5.58
N ALA A 227 -8.02 8.43 4.87
CA ALA A 227 -9.18 7.56 5.07
C ALA A 227 -9.16 6.87 6.43
N GLU A 228 -8.00 6.39 6.90
CA GLU A 228 -7.87 5.73 8.20
C GLU A 228 -7.98 6.71 9.37
N LEU A 229 -7.54 7.96 9.18
CA LEU A 229 -7.60 9.02 10.20
C LEU A 229 -8.94 9.74 10.24
N GLY A 230 -9.76 9.64 9.19
CA GLY A 230 -11.01 10.40 9.05
C GLY A 230 -10.80 11.92 8.97
N ARG A 231 -9.61 12.37 8.52
CA ARG A 231 -9.26 13.78 8.33
C ARG A 231 -8.30 13.96 7.16
N ASP A 232 -8.25 15.18 6.65
CA ASP A 232 -7.23 15.57 5.67
C ASP A 232 -5.82 15.50 6.27
N ILE A 233 -4.88 15.05 5.46
CA ILE A 233 -3.46 15.01 5.78
C ILE A 233 -2.64 15.24 4.50
N THR A 234 -1.62 16.06 4.57
CA THR A 234 -0.81 16.43 3.41
C THR A 234 0.50 15.63 3.35
N ILE A 235 1.10 15.59 2.16
CA ILE A 235 2.44 15.03 1.98
C ILE A 235 3.46 15.81 2.80
N ASP A 236 3.34 17.12 2.92
CA ASP A 236 4.26 17.95 3.70
C ASP A 236 4.25 17.59 5.20
N GLU A 237 3.10 17.16 5.74
CA GLU A 237 3.03 16.62 7.12
C GLU A 237 3.72 15.26 7.25
N VAL A 238 3.59 14.40 6.24
CA VAL A 238 4.05 13.00 6.28
C VAL A 238 5.53 12.87 5.94
N LEU A 239 6.03 13.69 5.03
CA LEU A 239 7.36 13.61 4.45
C LEU A 239 8.50 13.59 5.50
N PRO A 240 8.57 14.51 6.49
CA PRO A 240 9.65 14.51 7.48
C PRO A 240 9.62 13.27 8.39
N VAL A 241 8.43 12.74 8.67
CA VAL A 241 8.27 11.51 9.48
C VAL A 241 8.79 10.30 8.70
N VAL A 242 8.42 10.19 7.42
CA VAL A 242 8.88 9.11 6.54
C VAL A 242 10.40 9.16 6.35
N GLU A 243 10.98 10.34 6.09
CA GLU A 243 12.43 10.52 5.97
C GLU A 243 13.18 10.06 7.22
N ARG A 244 12.70 10.44 8.40
CA ARG A 244 13.31 10.04 9.67
C ARG A 244 13.29 8.52 9.84
N HIS A 245 12.15 7.86 9.66
CA HIS A 245 12.05 6.41 9.81
C HIS A 245 12.82 5.64 8.74
N LEU A 246 12.85 6.14 7.50
CA LEU A 246 13.70 5.56 6.46
C LEU A 246 15.18 5.66 6.84
N ARG A 247 15.62 6.81 7.35
CA ARG A 247 16.99 7.00 7.82
C ARG A 247 17.32 6.01 8.93
N ASP A 248 16.52 5.99 9.99
CA ASP A 248 16.72 5.14 11.15
C ASP A 248 16.83 3.65 10.78
N ILE A 249 16.00 3.20 9.85
CA ILE A 249 15.95 1.78 9.47
C ILE A 249 16.98 1.41 8.40
N LEU A 250 17.24 2.29 7.44
CA LEU A 250 18.09 1.97 6.31
C LEU A 250 19.58 2.20 6.57
N GLU A 251 19.93 3.16 7.44
CA GLU A 251 21.32 3.38 7.86
C GLU A 251 21.78 2.39 8.93
N HIS A 252 20.89 1.99 9.84
CA HIS A 252 21.25 1.09 10.92
C HIS A 252 20.91 -0.36 10.54
N ALA A 253 21.92 -1.22 10.55
CA ALA A 253 21.69 -2.66 10.36
C ALA A 253 20.92 -3.21 11.58
N ASP A 254 19.83 -3.90 11.27
CA ASP A 254 19.13 -4.84 12.15
C ASP A 254 18.16 -4.33 13.22
N PRO A 255 17.05 -3.67 12.84
CA PRO A 255 15.89 -3.77 13.71
C PRO A 255 15.23 -5.15 13.50
N LYS A 256 15.06 -5.92 14.57
CA LYS A 256 14.25 -7.15 14.50
C LYS A 256 12.89 -6.79 13.87
N PRO A 257 12.49 -7.44 12.77
CA PRO A 257 11.20 -7.13 12.13
C PRO A 257 10.07 -7.46 13.11
N ARG A 258 9.05 -6.59 13.16
CA ARG A 258 7.82 -6.87 13.91
C ARG A 258 7.15 -8.13 13.35
N GLU A 259 6.37 -8.79 14.17
CA GLU A 259 5.69 -10.05 13.87
C GLU A 259 4.84 -9.95 12.58
N ILE A 260 4.91 -10.99 11.77
CA ILE A 260 4.13 -11.10 10.52
C ILE A 260 2.78 -11.71 10.88
N VAL A 261 1.71 -11.00 10.58
CA VAL A 261 0.35 -11.56 10.70
C VAL A 261 0.10 -12.49 9.52
N ARG A 262 -0.39 -13.70 9.79
CA ARG A 262 -0.78 -14.64 8.73
C ARG A 262 -2.04 -14.13 8.03
N ALA A 263 -2.08 -14.23 6.71
CA ALA A 263 -3.28 -13.97 5.96
C ALA A 263 -4.40 -14.90 6.48
N SER A 264 -5.58 -14.34 6.72
CA SER A 264 -6.75 -15.16 7.03
C SER A 264 -7.03 -16.07 5.83
N ALA A 265 -7.18 -17.36 6.09
CA ALA A 265 -7.54 -18.36 5.09
C ALA A 265 -8.98 -18.19 4.62
#